data_6d618f8e59335bbde5598ae3f21d3be6
#
_entry.id   6d618f8e59335bbde5598ae3f21d3be6
#
_cell.length_a   1.000
_cell.length_b   1.000
_cell.length_c   1.000
_cell.angle_alpha   90.00
_cell.angle_beta   90.00
_cell.angle_gamma   90.00
#
_symmetry.space_group_name_H-M   'P 1'
#
loop_
_entity.id
_entity.type
_entity.pdbx_description
1 polymer ?
#
loop_
_entity_poly.entity_id
_entity_poly.type
_entity_poly.pdbx_seq_one_letter_code
_entity_poly.pdbx_strand_id
1 'polypeptide(L)'
;YNGNVVPTRNTMDKISAQLGDNFVKVHRSLLVSVMAIHEVGDYLILINGEKLDYVKRKRKEICSEIESKQKAMIGAFSKQECPATYEEYRKHYSGFESMPFAFADIEMVFDDKSHAVDWIFRYGNRELGKLEKFPLEKLINSSFGSLFPNMDSKWLRNYERSAIFGDIIETMDYSPEIDTFLLVISVPTFKGHCGCFLFDLNEIKHVEGSEEGILERLRKGQKLIYG
;
A
#
# COMPACT_ATOMS: atom_id res chain seq x y z
N TYR A 1 8.67 -4.73 1.63
CA TYR A 1 9.50 -5.87 1.22
C TYR A 1 10.54 -5.37 0.21
N ASN A 2 11.74 -5.09 0.68
CA ASN A 2 12.82 -4.48 -0.13
C ASN A 2 13.83 -5.50 -0.68
N GLY A 3 13.50 -6.81 -0.63
CA GLY A 3 14.37 -7.88 -1.13
C GLY A 3 15.62 -8.16 -0.28
N ASN A 4 15.77 -7.49 0.87
CA ASN A 4 16.93 -7.73 1.73
C ASN A 4 16.92 -9.14 2.30
N VAL A 5 18.05 -9.83 2.17
CA VAL A 5 18.28 -11.18 2.71
C VAL A 5 19.17 -11.09 3.94
N VAL A 6 18.64 -11.54 5.07
CA VAL A 6 19.41 -11.58 6.34
C VAL A 6 19.69 -13.05 6.68
N PRO A 7 20.93 -13.53 6.56
CA PRO A 7 21.27 -14.89 6.94
C PRO A 7 21.21 -15.05 8.48
N THR A 8 20.60 -16.14 8.94
CA THR A 8 20.53 -16.47 10.36
C THR A 8 20.81 -17.95 10.63
N ARG A 9 21.41 -18.26 11.77
CA ARG A 9 21.64 -19.64 12.25
C ARG A 9 20.61 -19.98 13.33
N ASN A 10 19.36 -20.19 12.92
CA ASN A 10 18.27 -20.56 13.81
C ASN A 10 17.49 -21.75 13.26
N THR A 11 16.82 -22.48 14.16
CA THR A 11 15.84 -23.51 13.73
C THR A 11 14.53 -22.83 13.31
N MET A 12 13.77 -23.48 12.42
CA MET A 12 12.48 -22.96 11.97
C MET A 12 11.51 -22.70 13.13
N ASP A 13 11.53 -23.53 14.18
CA ASP A 13 10.65 -23.36 15.34
C ASP A 13 11.02 -22.11 16.17
N LYS A 14 12.32 -21.82 16.32
CA LYS A 14 12.77 -20.58 16.97
C LYS A 14 12.42 -19.35 16.13
N ILE A 15 12.59 -19.42 14.81
CA ILE A 15 12.21 -18.34 13.91
C ILE A 15 10.70 -18.13 13.98
N SER A 16 9.89 -19.19 13.91
CA SER A 16 8.42 -19.10 14.02
C SER A 16 7.98 -18.43 15.32
N ALA A 17 8.60 -18.80 16.45
CA ALA A 17 8.30 -18.18 17.73
C ALA A 17 8.67 -16.70 17.82
N GLN A 18 9.73 -16.28 17.11
CA GLN A 18 10.15 -14.87 17.06
C GLN A 18 9.28 -14.02 16.12
N LEU A 19 8.81 -14.59 15.01
CA LEU A 19 8.00 -13.88 14.02
C LEU A 19 6.53 -13.72 14.45
N GLY A 20 6.08 -14.54 15.42
CA GLY A 20 4.72 -14.47 15.97
C GLY A 20 3.63 -14.97 15.01
N ASP A 21 2.39 -14.58 15.29
CA ASP A 21 1.19 -15.13 14.63
C ASP A 21 0.99 -14.64 13.18
N ASN A 22 1.76 -13.66 12.72
CA ASN A 22 1.63 -13.10 11.38
C ASN A 22 2.21 -13.98 10.26
N PHE A 23 2.75 -15.16 10.64
CA PHE A 23 3.38 -16.07 9.70
C PHE A 23 2.74 -17.46 9.75
N VAL A 24 2.72 -18.15 8.62
CA VAL A 24 2.25 -19.52 8.47
C VAL A 24 3.37 -20.41 7.94
N LYS A 25 3.48 -21.63 8.51
CA LYS A 25 4.44 -22.64 8.05
C LYS A 25 3.84 -23.45 6.89
N VAL A 26 4.20 -23.09 5.67
CA VAL A 26 3.69 -23.73 4.46
C VAL A 26 4.51 -24.92 3.98
N HIS A 27 5.78 -25.01 4.44
CA HIS A 27 6.70 -26.12 4.20
C HIS A 27 7.62 -26.31 5.41
N ARG A 28 8.30 -27.48 5.52
CA ARG A 28 9.24 -27.76 6.63
C ARG A 28 10.35 -26.70 6.78
N SER A 29 10.69 -26.01 5.69
CA SER A 29 11.76 -25.01 5.60
C SER A 29 11.25 -23.64 5.19
N LEU A 30 9.93 -23.38 5.20
CA LEU A 30 9.38 -22.14 4.70
C LEU A 30 8.26 -21.62 5.60
N LEU A 31 8.45 -20.41 6.10
CA LEU A 31 7.45 -19.56 6.75
C LEU A 31 7.13 -18.40 5.83
N VAL A 32 5.86 -18.07 5.70
CA VAL A 32 5.38 -16.98 4.83
C VAL A 32 4.50 -16.06 5.66
N SER A 33 4.64 -14.74 5.47
CA SER A 33 3.72 -13.77 6.05
C SER A 33 2.32 -14.00 5.46
N VAL A 34 1.30 -14.12 6.31
CA VAL A 34 -0.07 -14.36 5.86
C VAL A 34 -0.60 -13.25 4.97
N MET A 35 -0.22 -12.01 5.22
CA MET A 35 -0.62 -10.86 4.40
C MET A 35 0.13 -10.77 3.08
N ALA A 36 1.24 -11.47 2.90
CA ALA A 36 1.92 -11.57 1.61
C ALA A 36 1.30 -12.60 0.68
N ILE A 37 0.35 -13.42 1.15
CA ILE A 37 -0.28 -14.48 0.39
C ILE A 37 -1.52 -13.91 -0.32
N HIS A 38 -1.50 -13.94 -1.65
CA HIS A 38 -2.62 -13.54 -2.49
C HIS A 38 -3.58 -14.71 -2.75
N GLU A 39 -3.04 -15.88 -3.08
CA GLU A 39 -3.86 -17.05 -3.45
C GLU A 39 -3.17 -18.36 -3.07
N VAL A 40 -3.98 -19.37 -2.72
CA VAL A 40 -3.52 -20.76 -2.47
C VAL A 40 -4.20 -21.69 -3.46
N GLY A 41 -3.53 -21.92 -4.59
CA GLY A 41 -3.95 -22.82 -5.65
C GLY A 41 -3.06 -24.06 -5.73
N ASP A 42 -2.55 -24.37 -6.93
CA ASP A 42 -1.50 -25.38 -7.16
C ASP A 42 -0.16 -24.94 -6.57
N TYR A 43 0.04 -23.64 -6.50
CA TYR A 43 1.11 -22.93 -5.81
C TYR A 43 0.49 -21.95 -4.82
N LEU A 44 1.30 -21.53 -3.85
CA LEU A 44 1.01 -20.37 -3.04
C LEU A 44 1.53 -19.16 -3.80
N ILE A 45 0.65 -18.25 -4.17
CA ILE A 45 0.97 -17.05 -4.96
C ILE A 45 1.05 -15.88 -4.00
N LEU A 46 2.18 -15.16 -4.01
CA LEU A 46 2.37 -13.95 -3.23
C LEU A 46 1.82 -12.72 -3.98
N ILE A 47 1.58 -11.63 -3.24
CA ILE A 47 1.10 -10.36 -3.81
C ILE A 47 2.06 -9.75 -4.86
N ASN A 48 3.35 -10.09 -4.81
CA ASN A 48 4.34 -9.71 -5.82
C ASN A 48 4.35 -10.65 -7.05
N GLY A 49 3.45 -11.65 -7.11
CA GLY A 49 3.33 -12.63 -8.18
C GLY A 49 4.28 -13.83 -8.06
N GLU A 50 5.15 -13.87 -7.02
CA GLU A 50 6.04 -15.00 -6.77
C GLU A 50 5.23 -16.26 -6.42
N LYS A 51 5.65 -17.42 -6.99
CA LYS A 51 5.01 -18.72 -6.77
C LYS A 51 5.88 -19.56 -5.86
N LEU A 52 5.32 -20.00 -4.73
CA LEU A 52 5.99 -20.84 -3.74
C LEU A 52 5.35 -22.23 -3.68
N ASP A 53 6.18 -23.25 -3.54
CA ASP A 53 5.72 -24.61 -3.25
C ASP A 53 5.30 -24.72 -1.79
N TYR A 54 4.25 -25.48 -1.53
CA TYR A 54 3.75 -25.77 -0.19
C TYR A 54 3.32 -27.23 -0.04
N VAL A 55 3.02 -27.67 1.18
CA VAL A 55 2.62 -29.06 1.47
C VAL A 55 1.16 -29.29 1.04
N LYS A 56 0.95 -29.70 -0.23
CA LYS A 56 -0.40 -29.84 -0.85
C LYS A 56 -1.37 -30.71 -0.05
N ARG A 57 -0.90 -31.77 0.61
CA ARG A 57 -1.73 -32.64 1.46
C ARG A 57 -2.36 -31.90 2.65
N LYS A 58 -1.76 -30.77 3.06
CA LYS A 58 -2.23 -29.89 4.14
C LYS A 58 -2.96 -28.63 3.64
N ARG A 59 -3.34 -28.59 2.37
CA ARG A 59 -3.94 -27.39 1.75
C ARG A 59 -5.09 -26.81 2.57
N LYS A 60 -6.04 -27.66 2.98
CA LYS A 60 -7.21 -27.20 3.77
C LYS A 60 -6.81 -26.57 5.12
N GLU A 61 -5.88 -27.20 5.81
CA GLU A 61 -5.33 -26.71 7.08
C GLU A 61 -4.63 -25.37 6.90
N ILE A 62 -3.74 -25.27 5.89
CA ILE A 62 -2.99 -24.06 5.56
C ILE A 62 -3.94 -22.91 5.14
N CYS A 63 -4.91 -23.16 4.28
CA CYS A 63 -5.91 -22.15 3.89
C CYS A 63 -6.69 -21.62 5.10
N SER A 64 -7.21 -22.51 5.94
CA SER A 64 -7.96 -22.11 7.14
C SER A 64 -7.11 -21.30 8.12
N GLU A 65 -5.82 -21.68 8.31
CA GLU A 65 -4.89 -20.93 9.16
C GLU A 65 -4.61 -19.53 8.58
N ILE A 66 -4.36 -19.42 7.26
CA ILE A 66 -4.12 -18.16 6.57
C ILE A 66 -5.34 -17.25 6.74
N GLU A 67 -6.53 -17.70 6.37
CA GLU A 67 -7.77 -16.91 6.45
C GLU A 67 -8.04 -16.42 7.89
N SER A 68 -7.87 -17.30 8.87
CA SER A 68 -8.07 -16.95 10.28
C SER A 68 -7.11 -15.86 10.74
N LYS A 69 -5.82 -15.99 10.40
CA LYS A 69 -4.79 -15.01 10.77
C LYS A 69 -4.96 -13.68 10.03
N GLN A 70 -5.29 -13.71 8.74
CA GLN A 70 -5.57 -12.50 7.94
C GLN A 70 -6.75 -11.72 8.53
N LYS A 71 -7.86 -12.40 8.82
CA LYS A 71 -9.05 -11.77 9.47
C LYS A 71 -8.70 -11.19 10.84
N ALA A 72 -7.91 -11.89 11.64
CA ALA A 72 -7.49 -11.39 12.94
C ALA A 72 -6.61 -10.14 12.83
N MET A 73 -5.70 -10.09 11.86
CA MET A 73 -4.85 -8.93 11.60
C MET A 73 -5.67 -7.71 11.15
N ILE A 74 -6.54 -7.89 10.17
CA ILE A 74 -7.39 -6.79 9.65
C ILE A 74 -8.36 -6.32 10.74
N GLY A 75 -8.95 -7.24 11.50
CA GLY A 75 -9.81 -6.90 12.64
C GLY A 75 -9.07 -6.14 13.77
N ALA A 76 -7.75 -6.27 13.84
CA ALA A 76 -6.94 -5.48 14.77
C ALA A 76 -6.70 -4.05 14.26
N PHE A 77 -6.81 -3.77 12.95
CA PHE A 77 -6.68 -2.42 12.40
C PHE A 77 -7.79 -1.50 12.91
N SER A 78 -9.03 -2.00 12.96
CA SER A 78 -10.19 -1.23 13.45
C SER A 78 -10.15 -0.89 14.94
N LYS A 79 -9.21 -1.42 15.71
CA LYS A 79 -9.07 -1.19 17.16
C LYS A 79 -7.99 -0.18 17.51
N GLN A 80 -7.34 0.44 16.53
CA GLN A 80 -6.27 1.41 16.79
C GLN A 80 -6.81 2.82 17.00
N GLU A 81 -6.04 3.59 17.77
CA GLU A 81 -6.22 5.03 17.94
C GLU A 81 -5.85 5.76 16.64
N CYS A 82 -6.74 5.78 15.67
CA CYS A 82 -6.71 6.70 14.54
C CYS A 82 -7.74 7.80 14.77
N PRO A 83 -7.60 8.98 14.15
CA PRO A 83 -8.62 10.01 14.21
C PRO A 83 -9.99 9.46 13.79
N ALA A 84 -11.04 9.76 14.56
CA ALA A 84 -12.39 9.26 14.28
C ALA A 84 -13.21 10.21 13.38
N THR A 85 -12.82 11.49 13.36
CA THR A 85 -13.52 12.53 12.63
C THR A 85 -12.59 13.27 11.67
N TYR A 86 -13.16 13.88 10.64
CA TYR A 86 -12.38 14.69 9.69
C TYR A 86 -11.64 15.84 10.38
N GLU A 87 -12.22 16.48 11.40
CA GLU A 87 -11.58 17.54 12.14
C GLU A 87 -10.36 17.07 12.94
N GLU A 88 -10.40 15.84 13.47
CA GLU A 88 -9.24 15.24 14.12
C GLU A 88 -8.14 14.91 13.11
N TYR A 89 -8.47 14.40 11.92
CA TYR A 89 -7.52 14.23 10.82
C TYR A 89 -6.91 15.56 10.40
N ARG A 90 -7.71 16.61 10.22
CA ARG A 90 -7.21 17.97 9.91
C ARG A 90 -6.23 18.49 10.95
N LYS A 91 -6.55 18.29 12.22
CA LYS A 91 -5.65 18.68 13.32
C LYS A 91 -4.35 17.87 13.26
N HIS A 92 -4.43 16.56 13.03
CA HIS A 92 -3.27 15.68 12.93
C HIS A 92 -2.36 16.07 11.77
N TYR A 93 -2.94 16.35 10.61
CA TYR A 93 -2.24 16.72 9.37
C TYR A 93 -2.16 18.23 9.11
N SER A 94 -2.31 19.06 10.14
CA SER A 94 -2.33 20.52 9.98
C SER A 94 -1.09 21.09 9.27
N GLY A 95 0.07 20.46 9.40
CA GLY A 95 1.29 20.82 8.67
C GLY A 95 1.22 20.61 7.16
N PHE A 96 0.31 19.78 6.66
CA PHE A 96 0.16 19.49 5.23
C PHE A 96 -0.90 20.38 4.54
N GLU A 97 -1.71 21.11 5.29
CA GLU A 97 -2.83 21.90 4.76
C GLU A 97 -2.38 22.95 3.74
N SER A 98 -1.24 23.58 3.94
CA SER A 98 -0.68 24.65 3.09
C SER A 98 0.45 24.19 2.17
N MET A 99 0.74 22.91 2.11
CA MET A 99 1.80 22.40 1.23
C MET A 99 1.40 22.52 -0.25
N PRO A 100 2.36 22.84 -1.14
CA PRO A 100 2.09 23.05 -2.56
C PRO A 100 2.05 21.73 -3.37
N PHE A 101 1.70 20.63 -2.74
CA PHE A 101 1.53 19.32 -3.35
C PHE A 101 0.34 18.59 -2.72
N ALA A 102 -0.27 17.69 -3.47
CA ALA A 102 -1.41 16.93 -2.99
C ALA A 102 -0.97 15.89 -1.93
N PHE A 103 -1.72 15.85 -0.82
CA PHE A 103 -1.56 14.84 0.22
C PHE A 103 -2.92 14.28 0.60
N ALA A 104 -2.99 12.94 0.72
CA ALA A 104 -4.14 12.21 1.22
C ALA A 104 -3.72 11.21 2.30
N ASP A 105 -4.55 11.00 3.32
CA ASP A 105 -4.58 9.78 4.11
C ASP A 105 -5.77 8.94 3.67
N ILE A 106 -5.51 7.70 3.31
CA ILE A 106 -6.49 6.76 2.82
C ILE A 106 -6.55 5.52 3.70
N GLU A 107 -7.75 5.07 4.00
CA GLU A 107 -8.03 3.82 4.72
C GLU A 107 -8.35 2.72 3.72
N MET A 108 -7.64 1.60 3.79
CA MET A 108 -7.84 0.47 2.90
C MET A 108 -9.13 -0.28 3.23
N VAL A 109 -9.88 -0.65 2.21
CA VAL A 109 -11.09 -1.50 2.32
C VAL A 109 -10.73 -2.91 1.88
N PHE A 110 -11.07 -3.90 2.71
CA PHE A 110 -10.75 -5.31 2.47
C PHE A 110 -12.04 -6.12 2.23
N ASP A 111 -11.93 -7.12 1.35
CA ASP A 111 -12.98 -8.11 1.14
C ASP A 111 -13.01 -9.20 2.25
N ASP A 112 -13.95 -10.14 2.13
CA ASP A 112 -14.09 -11.26 3.07
C ASP A 112 -12.88 -12.20 3.08
N LYS A 113 -12.03 -12.13 2.03
CA LYS A 113 -10.79 -12.90 1.89
C LYS A 113 -9.56 -12.13 2.34
N SER A 114 -9.76 -10.94 2.90
CA SER A 114 -8.70 -10.06 3.38
C SER A 114 -7.80 -9.49 2.28
N HIS A 115 -8.32 -9.34 1.07
CA HIS A 115 -7.65 -8.62 -0.02
C HIS A 115 -8.14 -7.17 -0.05
N ALA A 116 -7.24 -6.24 -0.29
CA ALA A 116 -7.61 -4.86 -0.52
C ALA A 116 -8.39 -4.76 -1.85
N VAL A 117 -9.57 -4.14 -1.80
CA VAL A 117 -10.48 -3.98 -2.95
C VAL A 117 -10.78 -2.53 -3.28
N ASP A 118 -10.57 -1.61 -2.33
CA ASP A 118 -10.83 -0.19 -2.47
C ASP A 118 -10.09 0.58 -1.37
N TRP A 119 -10.21 1.89 -1.34
CA TRP A 119 -9.82 2.74 -0.22
C TRP A 119 -10.79 3.89 -0.01
N ILE A 120 -10.81 4.43 1.20
CA ILE A 120 -11.64 5.57 1.59
C ILE A 120 -10.72 6.74 1.89
N PHE A 121 -10.98 7.91 1.33
CA PHE A 121 -10.27 9.14 1.68
C PHE A 121 -10.67 9.60 3.09
N ARG A 122 -9.75 9.53 4.05
CA ARG A 122 -9.98 10.01 5.42
C ARG A 122 -9.52 11.44 5.61
N TYR A 123 -8.46 11.84 4.91
CA TYR A 123 -7.98 13.20 4.86
C TYR A 123 -7.47 13.53 3.46
N GLY A 124 -7.54 14.81 3.11
CA GLY A 124 -6.91 15.39 1.95
C GLY A 124 -6.70 16.89 2.18
N ASN A 125 -5.57 17.41 1.69
CA ASN A 125 -5.35 18.83 1.68
C ASN A 125 -6.01 19.49 0.45
N ARG A 126 -5.96 20.82 0.38
CA ARG A 126 -6.56 21.59 -0.72
C ARG A 126 -6.03 21.18 -2.10
N GLU A 127 -4.75 20.87 -2.19
CA GLU A 127 -4.11 20.51 -3.46
C GLU A 127 -4.59 19.14 -3.98
N LEU A 128 -5.01 18.23 -3.09
CA LEU A 128 -5.65 16.97 -3.49
C LEU A 128 -6.95 17.24 -4.29
N GLY A 129 -7.81 18.14 -3.80
CA GLY A 129 -9.05 18.45 -4.50
C GLY A 129 -8.81 19.07 -5.88
N LYS A 130 -7.72 19.85 -6.06
CA LYS A 130 -7.33 20.37 -7.35
C LYS A 130 -6.81 19.28 -8.28
N LEU A 131 -5.92 18.42 -7.78
CA LEU A 131 -5.32 17.33 -8.54
C LEU A 131 -6.39 16.35 -9.04
N GLU A 132 -7.26 15.90 -8.15
CA GLU A 132 -8.36 14.97 -8.46
C GLU A 132 -9.50 15.65 -9.28
N LYS A 133 -9.44 16.96 -9.46
CA LYS A 133 -10.50 17.76 -10.14
C LYS A 133 -11.87 17.56 -9.50
N PHE A 134 -11.89 17.34 -8.19
CA PHE A 134 -13.09 17.02 -7.40
C PHE A 134 -13.16 17.89 -6.15
N PRO A 135 -14.35 18.37 -5.75
CA PRO A 135 -14.50 19.07 -4.47
C PRO A 135 -14.04 18.19 -3.29
N LEU A 136 -13.17 18.72 -2.43
CA LEU A 136 -12.58 17.98 -1.32
C LEU A 136 -13.65 17.38 -0.40
N GLU A 137 -14.75 18.11 -0.17
CA GLU A 137 -15.87 17.66 0.66
C GLU A 137 -16.59 16.42 0.11
N LYS A 138 -16.46 16.17 -1.21
CA LYS A 138 -17.01 14.99 -1.86
C LYS A 138 -16.03 13.82 -1.88
N LEU A 139 -14.72 14.10 -1.77
CA LEU A 139 -13.70 13.06 -1.65
C LEU A 139 -13.71 12.45 -0.24
N ILE A 140 -13.75 13.29 0.79
CA ILE A 140 -13.65 12.85 2.17
C ILE A 140 -14.80 11.91 2.56
N ASN A 141 -14.43 10.78 3.18
CA ASN A 141 -15.30 9.67 3.55
C ASN A 141 -15.99 8.96 2.37
N SER A 142 -15.57 9.23 1.13
CA SER A 142 -16.00 8.48 -0.04
C SER A 142 -14.95 7.43 -0.41
N SER A 143 -15.42 6.29 -0.92
CA SER A 143 -14.51 5.31 -1.48
C SER A 143 -14.06 5.73 -2.88
N PHE A 144 -12.82 5.40 -3.23
CA PHE A 144 -12.27 5.75 -4.54
C PHE A 144 -13.10 5.13 -5.66
N GLY A 145 -13.42 3.84 -5.58
CA GLY A 145 -14.19 3.13 -6.60
C GLY A 145 -15.60 3.69 -6.81
N SER A 146 -16.19 4.37 -5.80
CA SER A 146 -17.47 5.04 -5.98
C SER A 146 -17.40 6.33 -6.80
N LEU A 147 -16.24 6.99 -6.81
CA LEU A 147 -15.99 8.24 -7.52
C LEU A 147 -15.32 8.01 -8.89
N PHE A 148 -14.45 7.00 -8.96
CA PHE A 148 -13.62 6.68 -10.11
C PHE A 148 -13.79 5.20 -10.51
N PRO A 149 -14.78 4.88 -11.35
CA PRO A 149 -15.14 3.48 -11.66
C PRO A 149 -14.06 2.71 -12.45
N ASN A 150 -13.08 3.40 -13.02
CA ASN A 150 -12.00 2.79 -13.82
C ASN A 150 -10.67 2.72 -13.04
N MET A 151 -10.73 2.45 -11.74
CA MET A 151 -9.56 2.34 -10.89
C MET A 151 -8.52 1.36 -11.44
N ASP A 152 -7.25 1.81 -11.54
CA ASP A 152 -6.15 0.93 -11.89
C ASP A 152 -5.68 0.14 -10.66
N SER A 153 -5.69 -1.17 -10.77
CA SER A 153 -5.31 -2.10 -9.68
C SER A 153 -3.86 -1.96 -9.19
N LYS A 154 -2.99 -1.28 -9.95
CA LYS A 154 -1.59 -1.04 -9.54
C LYS A 154 -1.50 -0.11 -8.35
N TRP A 155 -2.33 0.95 -8.30
CA TRP A 155 -2.39 1.87 -7.18
C TRP A 155 -2.82 1.17 -5.90
N LEU A 156 -3.89 0.37 -6.00
CA LEU A 156 -4.42 -0.42 -4.88
C LEU A 156 -3.34 -1.30 -4.24
N ARG A 157 -2.55 -2.01 -5.06
CA ARG A 157 -1.49 -2.90 -4.56
C ARG A 157 -0.36 -2.14 -3.85
N ASN A 158 0.02 -0.98 -4.36
CA ASN A 158 1.07 -0.17 -3.73
C ASN A 158 0.61 0.38 -2.39
N TYR A 159 -0.63 0.87 -2.32
CA TYR A 159 -1.24 1.38 -1.09
C TYR A 159 -1.42 0.26 -0.04
N GLU A 160 -1.90 -0.91 -0.46
CA GLU A 160 -2.00 -2.09 0.41
C GLU A 160 -0.65 -2.47 1.03
N ARG A 161 0.42 -2.49 0.24
CA ARG A 161 1.76 -2.77 0.74
C ARG A 161 2.22 -1.75 1.76
N SER A 162 2.00 -0.48 1.51
CA SER A 162 2.35 0.58 2.45
C SER A 162 1.53 0.46 3.75
N ALA A 163 0.21 0.29 3.64
CA ALA A 163 -0.70 0.24 4.78
C ALA A 163 -0.50 -0.99 5.69
N ILE A 164 -0.13 -2.15 5.11
CA ILE A 164 -0.03 -3.42 5.83
C ILE A 164 1.41 -3.73 6.25
N PHE A 165 2.38 -3.56 5.33
CA PHE A 165 3.76 -3.97 5.57
C PHE A 165 4.66 -2.82 6.05
N GLY A 166 4.17 -1.59 5.98
CA GLY A 166 4.94 -0.41 6.34
C GLY A 166 6.00 -0.03 5.30
N ASP A 167 5.85 -0.51 4.06
CA ASP A 167 6.75 -0.16 2.96
C ASP A 167 6.55 1.31 2.57
N ILE A 168 7.67 2.02 2.31
CA ILE A 168 7.63 3.30 1.61
C ILE A 168 7.81 2.99 0.13
N ILE A 169 6.82 3.35 -0.68
CA ILE A 169 6.77 3.00 -2.10
C ILE A 169 6.71 4.27 -2.93
N GLU A 170 7.66 4.41 -3.82
CA GLU A 170 7.66 5.44 -4.86
C GLU A 170 7.18 4.82 -6.17
N THR A 171 6.18 5.45 -6.79
CA THR A 171 5.61 4.99 -8.07
C THR A 171 5.43 6.17 -8.98
N MET A 172 5.95 6.05 -10.21
CA MET A 172 5.74 7.02 -11.27
C MET A 172 4.96 6.33 -12.39
N ASP A 173 3.75 6.77 -12.64
CA ASP A 173 2.91 6.18 -13.68
C ASP A 173 1.81 7.15 -14.15
N TYR A 174 1.20 6.82 -15.27
CA TYR A 174 0.02 7.52 -15.78
C TYR A 174 -1.22 7.12 -14.98
N SER A 175 -1.98 8.13 -14.54
CA SER A 175 -3.29 7.97 -13.88
C SER A 175 -4.38 8.29 -14.90
N PRO A 176 -5.11 7.28 -15.39
CA PRO A 176 -6.19 7.51 -16.35
C PRO A 176 -7.40 8.22 -15.73
N GLU A 177 -7.54 8.15 -14.40
CA GLU A 177 -8.65 8.77 -13.66
C GLU A 177 -8.65 10.30 -13.76
N ILE A 178 -7.45 10.88 -13.77
CA ILE A 178 -7.25 12.34 -13.83
C ILE A 178 -6.49 12.80 -15.07
N ASP A 179 -6.15 11.86 -15.98
CA ASP A 179 -5.47 12.11 -17.26
C ASP A 179 -4.13 12.84 -17.09
N THR A 180 -3.27 12.31 -16.21
CA THR A 180 -1.92 12.87 -15.99
C THR A 180 -0.92 11.82 -15.52
N PHE A 181 0.38 12.14 -15.67
CA PHE A 181 1.45 11.37 -15.05
C PHE A 181 1.67 11.83 -13.61
N LEU A 182 1.61 10.89 -12.67
CA LEU A 182 1.84 11.12 -11.25
C LEU A 182 3.14 10.51 -10.79
N LEU A 183 3.85 11.22 -9.92
CA LEU A 183 4.75 10.64 -8.94
C LEU A 183 3.97 10.53 -7.62
N VAL A 184 3.85 9.31 -7.11
CA VAL A 184 3.18 9.03 -5.83
C VAL A 184 4.19 8.41 -4.88
N ILE A 185 4.34 9.01 -3.70
CA ILE A 185 5.11 8.44 -2.60
C ILE A 185 4.12 7.99 -1.52
N SER A 186 4.02 6.68 -1.33
CA SER A 186 3.14 6.05 -0.36
C SER A 186 3.90 5.73 0.92
N VAL A 187 3.38 6.14 2.05
CA VAL A 187 4.00 5.94 3.38
C VAL A 187 2.99 5.35 4.36
N PRO A 188 3.41 4.48 5.29
CA PRO A 188 2.52 4.01 6.34
C PRO A 188 2.15 5.17 7.28
N THR A 189 0.88 5.25 7.66
CA THR A 189 0.38 6.22 8.65
C THR A 189 -0.22 5.50 9.85
N PHE A 190 -1.50 5.20 9.84
CA PHE A 190 -2.12 4.33 10.84
C PHE A 190 -2.19 2.89 10.29
N LYS A 191 -2.46 1.90 11.14
CA LYS A 191 -2.63 0.52 10.64
C LYS A 191 -3.85 0.44 9.72
N GLY A 192 -3.65 -0.14 8.55
CA GLY A 192 -4.66 -0.18 7.51
C GLY A 192 -4.80 1.12 6.72
N HIS A 193 -3.97 2.12 7.02
CA HIS A 193 -3.94 3.40 6.32
C HIS A 193 -2.62 3.63 5.59
N CYS A 194 -2.69 4.45 4.56
CA CYS A 194 -1.56 4.88 3.75
C CYS A 194 -1.64 6.40 3.54
N GLY A 195 -0.56 7.10 3.83
CA GLY A 195 -0.37 8.50 3.45
C GLY A 195 0.19 8.56 2.02
N CYS A 196 -0.44 9.34 1.15
CA CYS A 196 -0.06 9.47 -0.25
C CYS A 196 0.36 10.91 -0.54
N PHE A 197 1.61 11.11 -0.92
CA PHE A 197 2.10 12.36 -1.50
C PHE A 197 2.00 12.23 -3.00
N LEU A 198 1.24 13.11 -3.65
CA LEU A 198 0.98 13.05 -5.09
C LEU A 198 1.51 14.32 -5.76
N PHE A 199 2.25 14.13 -6.82
CA PHE A 199 2.84 15.21 -7.61
C PHE A 199 2.45 15.04 -9.08
N ASP A 200 1.80 16.06 -9.65
CA ASP A 200 1.57 16.12 -11.10
C ASP A 200 2.88 16.44 -11.81
N LEU A 201 3.39 15.48 -12.59
CA LEU A 201 4.65 15.67 -13.30
C LEU A 201 4.55 16.70 -14.43
N ASN A 202 3.35 17.03 -14.91
CA ASN A 202 3.17 18.07 -15.90
C ASN A 202 3.30 19.47 -15.28
N GLU A 203 2.91 19.65 -14.01
CA GLU A 203 3.08 20.91 -13.29
C GLU A 203 4.52 21.15 -12.84
N ILE A 204 5.26 20.12 -12.45
CA ILE A 204 6.68 20.22 -12.04
C ILE A 204 7.57 20.72 -13.21
N LYS A 205 7.17 20.49 -14.46
CA LYS A 205 7.90 20.95 -15.65
C LYS A 205 8.06 22.46 -15.73
N HIS A 206 7.21 23.23 -15.09
CA HIS A 206 7.25 24.70 -15.14
C HIS A 206 8.30 25.33 -14.20
N VAL A 207 8.89 24.58 -13.28
CA VAL A 207 9.79 25.14 -12.26
C VAL A 207 11.27 25.15 -12.68
N GLU A 208 11.73 24.36 -13.63
CA GLU A 208 13.16 24.26 -14.01
C GLU A 208 13.46 24.09 -15.52
N GLY A 209 12.80 24.75 -16.39
CA GLY A 209 13.34 25.17 -17.71
C GLY A 209 13.88 24.13 -18.69
N SER A 210 13.79 22.80 -18.48
CA SER A 210 13.94 21.84 -19.57
C SER A 210 13.42 20.44 -19.22
N GLU A 211 12.55 19.92 -20.08
CA GLU A 211 11.96 18.57 -19.97
C GLU A 211 13.03 17.47 -19.90
N GLU A 212 14.13 17.62 -20.64
CA GLU A 212 15.25 16.66 -20.69
C GLU A 212 16.00 16.58 -19.37
N GLY A 213 16.19 17.66 -18.65
CA GLY A 213 16.95 17.68 -17.39
C GLY A 213 16.28 16.92 -16.25
N ILE A 214 14.95 17.00 -16.12
CA ILE A 214 14.21 16.30 -15.07
C ILE A 214 14.13 14.81 -15.38
N LEU A 215 13.81 14.43 -16.62
CA LEU A 215 13.79 13.03 -17.04
C LEU A 215 15.18 12.38 -16.94
N GLU A 216 16.25 13.12 -17.21
CA GLU A 216 17.60 12.61 -17.08
C GLU A 216 18.02 12.41 -15.60
N ARG A 217 17.64 13.33 -14.71
CA ARG A 217 17.84 13.19 -13.26
C ARG A 217 17.07 12.01 -12.68
N LEU A 218 15.81 11.82 -13.09
CA LEU A 218 14.98 10.70 -12.68
C LEU A 218 15.53 9.36 -13.20
N ARG A 219 15.99 9.30 -14.45
CA ARG A 219 16.68 8.11 -15.02
C ARG A 219 18.00 7.80 -14.30
N LYS A 220 18.77 8.82 -13.91
CA LYS A 220 19.99 8.63 -13.11
C LYS A 220 19.69 8.17 -11.70
N GLY A 221 18.61 8.68 -11.09
CA GLY A 221 18.12 8.22 -9.79
C GLY A 221 17.67 6.76 -9.82
N GLN A 222 16.94 6.33 -10.84
CA GLN A 222 16.55 4.93 -11.02
C GLN A 222 17.76 4.00 -11.18
N LYS A 223 18.82 4.41 -11.89
CA LYS A 223 20.05 3.62 -12.00
C LYS A 223 20.79 3.44 -10.68
N LEU A 224 20.65 4.39 -9.74
CA LEU A 224 21.24 4.30 -8.39
C LEU A 224 20.46 3.38 -7.45
N ILE A 225 19.18 3.15 -7.73
CA ILE A 225 18.29 2.30 -6.90
C ILE A 225 18.31 0.83 -7.39
N TYR A 226 18.59 0.58 -8.68
CA TYR A 226 18.56 -0.74 -9.30
C TYR A 226 19.92 -1.23 -9.84
N GLY A 227 21.00 -0.52 -9.55
CA GLY A 227 22.39 -0.86 -9.95
C GLY A 227 23.14 -1.69 -8.91
#